data_148d132ee16c77e9fd752620ff5129e7
#
_entry.id   148d132ee16c77e9fd752620ff5129e7
#
_cell.length_a   1.000
_cell.length_b   1.000
_cell.length_c   1.000
_cell.angle_alpha   90.00
_cell.angle_beta   90.00
_cell.angle_gamma   90.00
#
_symmetry.space_group_name_H-M   'P 1'
#
loop_
_entity.id
_entity.type
_entity.pdbx_description
1 polymer ?
#
loop_
_entity_poly.entity_id
_entity_poly.type
_entity_poly.pdbx_seq_one_letter_code
_entity_poly.pdbx_strand_id
1 'polypeptide(L)'
;MEKVLYLKTTIEQILNDNKAIDVSSIDLKDKSSIADYMIVASGTSSRHLQALSEMILEKLKKEGISNCHLEGKDSNEWKLIDGIDIIVHIFNPEKRKFYNLEKMWSELLPKERLML
;
A
#
# COMPACT_ATOMS: atom_id res chain seq x y z
N MET A 1 18.18 -2.13 2.56
CA MET A 1 17.86 -1.54 1.26
C MET A 1 17.35 -2.58 0.27
N GLU A 2 18.15 -3.60 0.04
CA GLU A 2 17.72 -4.67 -0.87
C GLU A 2 16.49 -5.41 -0.37
N LYS A 3 16.35 -5.54 0.93
CA LYS A 3 15.19 -6.19 1.52
C LYS A 3 13.91 -5.41 1.21
N VAL A 4 13.97 -4.09 1.30
CA VAL A 4 12.81 -3.25 1.05
C VAL A 4 12.39 -3.34 -0.42
N LEU A 5 13.37 -3.35 -1.31
CA LEU A 5 13.09 -3.48 -2.74
C LEU A 5 12.47 -4.86 -3.05
N TYR A 6 12.98 -5.89 -2.40
CA TYR A 6 12.42 -7.23 -2.54
C TYR A 6 10.97 -7.26 -2.08
N LEU A 7 10.68 -6.64 -0.93
CA LEU A 7 9.31 -6.58 -0.41
C LEU A 7 8.39 -5.83 -1.35
N LYS A 8 8.88 -4.71 -1.88
CA LYS A 8 8.11 -3.92 -2.85
C LYS A 8 7.71 -4.79 -4.05
N THR A 9 8.69 -5.46 -4.63
CA THR A 9 8.46 -6.29 -5.80
C THR A 9 7.52 -7.45 -5.47
N THR A 10 7.70 -8.03 -4.30
CA THR A 10 6.85 -9.14 -3.86
C THR A 10 5.40 -8.71 -3.69
N ILE A 11 5.19 -7.54 -3.08
CA ILE A 11 3.84 -7.02 -2.88
C ILE A 11 3.19 -6.69 -4.22
N GLU A 12 3.94 -6.07 -5.12
CA GLU A 12 3.44 -5.78 -6.47
C GLU A 12 3.00 -7.06 -7.16
N GLN A 13 3.79 -8.12 -7.00
CA GLN A 13 3.46 -9.39 -7.62
C GLN A 13 2.20 -10.02 -7.02
N ILE A 14 2.07 -9.96 -5.70
CA ILE A 14 0.86 -10.46 -5.04
C ILE A 14 -0.37 -9.74 -5.60
N LEU A 15 -0.28 -8.41 -5.70
CA LEU A 15 -1.39 -7.62 -6.18
C LEU A 15 -1.74 -7.98 -7.62
N ASN A 16 -0.74 -8.07 -8.49
CA ASN A 16 -0.98 -8.38 -9.90
C ASN A 16 -1.47 -9.80 -10.09
N ASP A 17 -0.92 -10.76 -9.37
CA ASP A 17 -1.32 -12.15 -9.50
C ASP A 17 -2.75 -12.39 -9.01
N ASN A 18 -3.24 -11.52 -8.14
CA ASN A 18 -4.57 -11.66 -7.56
C ASN A 18 -5.53 -10.60 -8.07
N LYS A 19 -5.25 -10.11 -9.27
CA LYS A 19 -6.18 -9.29 -10.05
C LYS A 19 -6.47 -7.91 -9.48
N ALA A 20 -5.55 -7.35 -8.70
CA ALA A 20 -5.68 -5.97 -8.27
C ALA A 20 -5.61 -5.07 -9.51
N ILE A 21 -6.29 -3.95 -9.45
CA ILE A 21 -6.41 -3.02 -10.56
C ILE A 21 -5.53 -1.82 -10.32
N ASP A 22 -4.87 -1.33 -11.38
CA ASP A 22 -4.12 -0.08 -11.37
C ASP A 22 -3.10 -0.03 -10.23
N VAL A 23 -2.25 -1.04 -10.16
CA VAL A 23 -1.19 -1.09 -9.17
C VAL A 23 -0.14 -0.04 -9.51
N SER A 24 0.17 0.82 -8.57
CA SER A 24 1.10 1.92 -8.76
C SER A 24 2.03 1.99 -7.55
N SER A 25 3.32 2.17 -7.79
CA SER A 25 4.30 2.27 -6.73
C SER A 25 4.99 3.62 -6.80
N ILE A 26 5.17 4.24 -5.64
CA ILE A 26 5.79 5.55 -5.53
C ILE A 26 7.01 5.43 -4.65
N ASP A 27 8.15 5.90 -5.16
CA ASP A 27 9.39 5.93 -4.40
C ASP A 27 9.38 7.17 -3.51
N LEU A 28 9.47 6.97 -2.21
CA LEU A 28 9.42 8.05 -1.24
C LEU A 28 10.78 8.29 -0.55
N LYS A 29 11.81 7.58 -0.95
CA LYS A 29 13.07 7.63 -0.20
C LYS A 29 13.62 9.03 -0.03
N ASP A 30 13.53 9.86 -1.05
CA ASP A 30 14.01 11.23 -0.95
C ASP A 30 12.91 12.25 -0.72
N LYS A 31 11.69 11.77 -0.51
CA LYS A 31 10.52 12.65 -0.39
C LYS A 31 9.83 12.54 0.96
N SER A 32 10.10 11.50 1.71
CA SER A 32 9.39 11.25 2.96
C SER A 32 10.26 10.48 3.93
N SER A 33 10.11 10.79 5.21
CA SER A 33 10.75 10.01 6.26
C SER A 33 9.81 8.95 6.80
N ILE A 34 8.60 8.86 6.29
CA ILE A 34 7.59 7.92 6.76
C ILE A 34 7.86 6.50 6.29
N ALA A 35 8.18 6.37 5.01
CA ALA A 35 8.42 5.07 4.39
C ALA A 35 9.27 5.25 3.15
N ASP A 36 9.84 4.15 2.66
CA ASP A 36 10.63 4.18 1.43
C ASP A 36 9.75 4.09 0.20
N TYR A 37 8.64 3.37 0.29
CA TYR A 37 7.74 3.19 -0.85
C TYR A 37 6.29 3.24 -0.39
N MET A 38 5.44 3.72 -1.28
CA MET A 38 3.99 3.62 -1.14
C MET A 38 3.46 2.87 -2.35
N ILE A 39 2.63 1.88 -2.12
CA ILE A 39 1.98 1.14 -3.19
C ILE A 39 0.49 1.40 -3.08
N VAL A 40 -0.13 1.72 -4.20
CA VAL A 40 -1.57 1.99 -4.25
C VAL A 40 -2.18 1.06 -5.28
N ALA A 41 -3.29 0.44 -4.92
CA ALA A 41 -3.98 -0.48 -5.81
C ALA A 41 -5.47 -0.41 -5.55
N SER A 42 -6.25 -0.98 -6.45
CA SER A 42 -7.69 -1.05 -6.29
C SER A 42 -8.13 -2.51 -6.31
N GLY A 43 -9.19 -2.80 -5.56
CA GLY A 43 -9.84 -4.09 -5.59
C GLY A 43 -11.26 -3.94 -6.07
N THR A 44 -11.83 -5.01 -6.62
CA THR A 44 -13.14 -4.97 -7.26
C THR A 44 -14.32 -5.10 -6.32
N SER A 45 -14.08 -5.57 -5.09
CA SER A 45 -15.14 -5.78 -4.11
C SER A 45 -14.55 -5.71 -2.72
N SER A 46 -15.41 -5.62 -1.70
CA SER A 46 -14.94 -5.63 -0.32
C SER A 46 -14.23 -6.93 0.01
N ARG A 47 -14.70 -8.05 -0.51
CA ARG A 47 -14.05 -9.34 -0.32
C ARG A 47 -12.66 -9.35 -0.97
N HIS A 48 -12.55 -8.75 -2.14
CA HIS A 48 -11.27 -8.66 -2.85
C HIS A 48 -10.27 -7.82 -2.05
N LEU A 49 -10.72 -6.68 -1.53
CA LEU A 49 -9.88 -5.84 -0.67
C LEU A 49 -9.38 -6.62 0.54
N GLN A 50 -10.28 -7.36 1.17
CA GLN A 50 -9.94 -8.15 2.34
C GLN A 50 -8.91 -9.23 2.00
N ALA A 51 -9.13 -9.95 0.91
CA ALA A 51 -8.22 -11.01 0.49
C ALA A 51 -6.83 -10.46 0.18
N LEU A 52 -6.76 -9.37 -0.57
CA LEU A 52 -5.48 -8.77 -0.93
C LEU A 52 -4.73 -8.31 0.32
N SER A 53 -5.42 -7.65 1.24
CA SER A 53 -4.78 -7.14 2.45
C SER A 53 -4.26 -8.27 3.32
N GLU A 54 -5.01 -9.36 3.44
CA GLU A 54 -4.58 -10.50 4.24
C GLU A 54 -3.37 -11.19 3.64
N MET A 55 -3.33 -11.34 2.32
CA MET A 55 -2.20 -11.96 1.65
C MET A 55 -0.92 -11.14 1.85
N ILE A 56 -1.03 -9.83 1.74
CA ILE A 56 0.13 -8.96 1.91
C ILE A 56 0.60 -8.98 3.36
N LEU A 57 -0.32 -8.88 4.30
CA LEU A 57 0.02 -8.89 5.72
C LEU A 57 0.72 -10.20 6.11
N GLU A 58 0.18 -11.31 5.64
CA GLU A 58 0.78 -12.61 5.91
C GLU A 58 2.18 -12.72 5.33
N LYS A 59 2.36 -12.23 4.11
CA LYS A 59 3.68 -12.29 3.48
C LYS A 59 4.69 -11.44 4.24
N LEU A 60 4.30 -10.26 4.68
CA LEU A 60 5.19 -9.41 5.46
C LEU A 60 5.62 -10.09 6.75
N LYS A 61 4.69 -10.75 7.43
CA LYS A 61 5.01 -11.45 8.66
C LYS A 61 5.97 -12.62 8.40
N LYS A 62 5.78 -13.34 7.31
CA LYS A 62 6.68 -14.42 6.92
C LYS A 62 8.08 -13.93 6.62
N GLU A 63 8.18 -12.69 6.15
CA GLU A 63 9.47 -12.09 5.83
C GLU A 63 10.11 -11.42 7.04
N GLY A 64 9.53 -11.60 8.21
CA GLY A 64 10.13 -11.11 9.45
C GLY A 64 9.68 -9.71 9.86
N ILE A 65 8.69 -9.14 9.18
CA ILE A 65 8.17 -7.82 9.53
C ILE A 65 7.04 -8.03 10.54
N SER A 66 7.39 -8.26 11.79
CA SER A 66 6.40 -8.59 12.82
C SER A 66 5.62 -7.37 13.31
N ASN A 67 6.14 -6.17 13.06
CA ASN A 67 5.46 -4.95 13.49
C ASN A 67 4.47 -4.40 12.48
N CYS A 68 4.26 -5.11 11.38
CA CYS A 68 3.30 -4.66 10.38
C CYS A 68 1.88 -4.80 10.92
N HIS A 69 1.00 -3.92 10.47
CA HIS A 69 -0.39 -3.97 10.90
C HIS A 69 -1.33 -3.43 9.83
N LEU A 70 -2.59 -3.71 10.02
CA LEU A 70 -3.64 -3.38 9.06
C LEU A 70 -4.58 -2.34 9.65
N GLU A 71 -4.79 -1.24 8.90
CA GLU A 71 -5.80 -0.25 9.23
C GLU A 71 -6.98 -0.43 8.28
N GLY A 72 -8.15 0.00 8.71
CA GLY A 72 -9.35 -0.13 7.88
C GLY A 72 -9.88 -1.55 7.84
N LYS A 73 -9.64 -2.30 8.90
CA LYS A 73 -10.02 -3.70 8.98
C LYS A 73 -11.49 -3.94 8.67
N ASP A 74 -12.35 -3.07 9.17
CA ASP A 74 -13.79 -3.21 8.98
C ASP A 74 -14.33 -2.39 7.82
N SER A 75 -13.44 -1.74 7.07
CA SER A 75 -13.86 -0.91 5.96
C SER A 75 -14.11 -1.76 4.71
N ASN A 76 -15.16 -1.44 3.99
CA ASN A 76 -15.46 -2.08 2.71
C ASN A 76 -14.86 -1.31 1.55
N GLU A 77 -14.23 -0.18 1.81
CA GLU A 77 -13.79 0.72 0.75
C GLU A 77 -12.28 0.96 0.75
N TRP A 78 -11.61 0.65 1.85
CA TRP A 78 -10.21 1.04 2.00
C TRP A 78 -9.52 0.14 3.02
N LYS A 79 -8.30 -0.26 2.68
CA LYS A 79 -7.41 -0.97 3.59
C LYS A 79 -6.03 -0.35 3.48
N LEU A 80 -5.36 -0.23 4.61
CA LEU A 80 -3.98 0.24 4.65
C LEU A 80 -3.14 -0.81 5.36
N ILE A 81 -2.06 -1.23 4.74
CA ILE A 81 -1.11 -2.13 5.37
C ILE A 81 0.16 -1.33 5.63
N ASP A 82 0.52 -1.23 6.91
CA ASP A 82 1.74 -0.54 7.31
C ASP A 82 2.83 -1.59 7.52
N GLY A 83 3.75 -1.65 6.58
CA GLY A 83 4.87 -2.59 6.63
C GLY A 83 6.17 -1.93 7.03
N ILE A 84 6.09 -0.80 7.71
CA ILE A 84 7.20 -0.02 8.25
C ILE A 84 7.89 0.79 7.14
N ASP A 85 8.62 0.12 6.25
CA ASP A 85 9.30 0.81 5.16
C ASP A 85 8.47 0.87 3.89
N ILE A 86 7.34 0.17 3.89
CA ILE A 86 6.42 0.15 2.76
C ILE A 86 5.00 0.32 3.29
N ILE A 87 4.26 1.23 2.67
CA ILE A 87 2.86 1.44 3.01
C ILE A 87 2.05 1.06 1.78
N VAL A 88 1.03 0.24 1.98
CA VAL A 88 0.17 -0.22 0.89
C VAL A 88 -1.24 0.26 1.14
N HIS A 89 -1.78 1.00 0.18
CA HIS A 89 -3.18 1.43 0.20
C HIS A 89 -3.95 0.64 -0.84
N ILE A 90 -5.06 0.05 -0.43
CA ILE A 90 -5.95 -0.67 -1.34
C ILE A 90 -7.33 -0.07 -1.21
N PHE A 91 -7.86 0.46 -2.30
CA PHE A 91 -9.15 1.14 -2.32
C PHE A 91 -10.11 0.43 -3.26
N ASN A 92 -11.41 0.66 -3.07
CA ASN A 92 -12.30 0.38 -4.17
C ASN A 92 -12.07 1.50 -5.21
N PRO A 93 -12.39 1.28 -6.48
CA PRO A 93 -12.02 2.26 -7.53
C PRO A 93 -12.57 3.65 -7.31
N GLU A 94 -13.77 3.77 -6.74
CA GLU A 94 -14.35 5.08 -6.51
C GLU A 94 -13.61 5.86 -5.43
N LYS A 95 -13.24 5.18 -4.34
CA LYS A 95 -12.51 5.85 -3.27
C LYS A 95 -11.10 6.24 -3.71
N ARG A 96 -10.45 5.41 -4.49
CA ARG A 96 -9.14 5.73 -4.99
C ARG A 96 -9.18 7.01 -5.83
N LYS A 97 -10.19 7.09 -6.69
CA LYS A 97 -10.37 8.25 -7.54
C LYS A 97 -10.59 9.51 -6.71
N PHE A 98 -11.37 9.38 -5.64
CA PHE A 98 -11.67 10.50 -4.77
C PHE A 98 -10.41 11.02 -4.07
N TYR A 99 -9.59 10.13 -3.52
CA TYR A 99 -8.39 10.54 -2.79
C TYR A 99 -7.23 10.89 -3.70
N ASN A 100 -7.07 10.17 -4.81
CA ASN A 100 -5.99 10.41 -5.76
C ASN A 100 -4.62 10.51 -5.07
N LEU A 101 -4.34 9.54 -4.21
CA LEU A 101 -3.13 9.57 -3.39
C LEU A 101 -1.84 9.55 -4.18
N GLU A 102 -1.83 8.84 -5.32
CA GLU A 102 -0.63 8.76 -6.13
C GLU A 102 -0.18 10.14 -6.59
N LYS A 103 -1.11 10.93 -7.07
CA LYS A 103 -0.80 12.27 -7.52
C LYS A 103 -0.38 13.15 -6.36
N MET A 104 -1.09 13.05 -5.24
CA MET A 104 -0.78 13.82 -4.06
C MET A 104 0.65 13.58 -3.60
N TRP A 105 1.05 12.31 -3.50
CA TRP A 105 2.40 11.98 -3.04
C TRP A 105 3.48 12.40 -4.02
N SER A 106 3.19 12.37 -5.33
CA SER A 106 4.17 12.75 -6.32
C SER A 106 4.37 14.26 -6.40
N GLU A 107 3.38 15.03 -5.97
CA GLU A 107 3.42 16.49 -6.05
C GLU A 107 3.74 17.19 -4.74
N LEU A 108 3.33 16.62 -3.61
CA LEU A 108 3.50 17.27 -2.33
C LEU A 108 4.92 17.27 -1.84
N LEU A 109 5.27 18.33 -1.14
CA LEU A 109 6.55 18.44 -0.48
C LEU A 109 6.56 17.62 0.80
N PRO A 110 7.75 17.24 1.28
CA PRO A 110 7.87 16.41 2.46
C PRO A 110 7.04 16.80 3.65
N LYS A 111 6.94 18.06 3.93
CA LYS A 111 6.21 18.52 5.10
C LYS A 111 4.70 18.28 5.03
N GLU A 112 4.17 18.25 3.85
CA GLU A 112 2.72 18.18 3.68
C GLU A 112 2.16 16.80 3.82
N ARG A 113 2.97 15.81 3.50
CA ARG A 113 2.47 14.46 3.58
C ARG A 113 2.33 13.97 5.00
N LEU A 114 2.86 14.72 5.95
CA LEU A 114 2.65 14.37 7.35
C LEU A 114 1.17 14.43 7.72
N MET A 115 0.38 15.01 6.87
CA MET A 115 -1.04 15.12 7.10
C MET A 115 -1.81 13.87 6.73
N LEU A 116 -1.14 12.94 6.11
CA LEU A 116 -1.74 11.66 5.84
C LEU A 116 -1.62 10.77 7.07
#